data_8e8576c5617e6a6936eb686aab9b0fa3
#
_entry.id   8e8576c5617e6a6936eb686aab9b0fa3
#
_cell.length_a   1.000
_cell.length_b   1.000
_cell.length_c   1.000
_cell.angle_alpha   90.00
_cell.angle_beta   90.00
_cell.angle_gamma   90.00
#
_symmetry.space_group_name_H-M   'P 1'
#
loop_
_entity.id
_entity.type
_entity.pdbx_description
1 polymer ?
#
loop_
_entity_poly.entity_id
_entity_poly.type
_entity_poly.pdbx_seq_one_letter_code
_entity_poly.pdbx_strand_id
1 'polypeptide(L)'
;MVIQGNHCALGGGTSMLQKAEAIYHKANELVRRCGTRDTLRIASEIGIYIHQIGGFKELLGMYSYQHKERHILLNSNMDYITAQMVCGHEIGHDALHRDQAKIGMGLQEFTLFDMRNEMEYEANAFAAHLRIDSEELLELAGHGYDVVQLSSIMGTN
;
A
#
# COMPACT_ATOMS: atom_id res chain seq x y z
N MET A 1 28.66 -7.47 -49.69
CA MET A 1 27.40 -8.04 -49.14
C MET A 1 27.42 -7.76 -47.65
N VAL A 2 26.79 -6.65 -47.25
CA VAL A 2 26.82 -6.14 -45.87
C VAL A 2 25.51 -6.57 -45.20
N ILE A 3 25.61 -7.37 -44.15
CA ILE A 3 24.45 -7.79 -43.36
C ILE A 3 24.20 -6.71 -42.33
N GLN A 4 23.13 -5.93 -42.50
CA GLN A 4 22.65 -5.01 -41.48
C GLN A 4 21.99 -5.81 -40.36
N GLY A 5 22.56 -5.72 -39.15
CA GLY A 5 21.98 -6.25 -37.94
C GLY A 5 20.81 -5.36 -37.48
N ASN A 6 19.61 -5.93 -37.45
CA ASN A 6 18.45 -5.31 -36.84
C ASN A 6 18.67 -5.18 -35.33
N HIS A 7 18.87 -3.95 -34.85
CA HIS A 7 18.71 -3.63 -33.45
C HIS A 7 17.22 -3.64 -33.12
N CYS A 8 16.78 -4.71 -32.51
CA CYS A 8 15.47 -4.77 -31.83
C CYS A 8 15.54 -3.85 -30.59
N ALA A 9 14.92 -2.68 -30.69
CA ALA A 9 14.73 -1.81 -29.54
C ALA A 9 13.78 -2.52 -28.56
N LEU A 10 14.35 -3.04 -27.46
CA LEU A 10 13.59 -3.53 -26.33
C LEU A 10 12.89 -2.33 -25.69
N GLY A 11 11.61 -2.17 -25.95
CA GLY A 11 10.74 -1.20 -25.32
C GLY A 11 10.77 -1.41 -23.81
N GLY A 12 11.14 -0.35 -23.06
CA GLY A 12 11.37 -0.37 -21.63
C GLY A 12 10.10 -0.53 -20.81
N GLY A 13 9.63 -1.75 -20.67
CA GLY A 13 8.74 -2.12 -19.56
C GLY A 13 9.58 -2.30 -18.31
N THR A 14 9.31 -1.51 -17.27
CA THR A 14 9.91 -1.72 -15.95
C THR A 14 9.62 -3.16 -15.51
N SER A 15 10.64 -3.94 -15.18
CA SER A 15 10.43 -5.34 -14.79
C SER A 15 9.61 -5.42 -13.49
N MET A 16 8.86 -6.51 -13.29
CA MET A 16 8.08 -6.73 -12.07
C MET A 16 8.95 -6.61 -10.80
N LEU A 17 10.20 -7.08 -10.86
CA LEU A 17 11.17 -6.94 -9.76
C LEU A 17 11.52 -5.49 -9.47
N GLN A 18 11.73 -4.66 -10.49
CA GLN A 18 12.03 -3.24 -10.30
C GLN A 18 10.84 -2.48 -9.70
N LYS A 19 9.61 -2.84 -10.06
CA LYS A 19 8.40 -2.28 -9.45
C LYS A 19 8.29 -2.67 -7.98
N ALA A 20 8.46 -3.94 -7.65
CA ALA A 20 8.41 -4.42 -6.27
C ALA A 20 9.47 -3.74 -5.39
N GLU A 21 10.69 -3.60 -5.88
CA GLU A 21 11.78 -2.89 -5.20
C GLU A 21 11.46 -1.40 -4.98
N ALA A 22 10.90 -0.74 -5.98
CA ALA A 22 10.47 0.65 -5.86
C ALA A 22 9.37 0.84 -4.80
N ILE A 23 8.39 -0.06 -4.74
CA ILE A 23 7.34 -0.07 -3.71
C ILE A 23 7.95 -0.24 -2.32
N TYR A 24 8.83 -1.23 -2.15
CA TYR A 24 9.55 -1.48 -0.91
C TYR A 24 10.31 -0.24 -0.41
N HIS A 25 11.11 0.36 -1.26
CA HIS A 25 11.90 1.54 -0.90
C HIS A 25 11.01 2.72 -0.52
N LYS A 26 9.96 2.98 -1.28
CA LYS A 26 9.04 4.09 -1.04
C LYS A 26 8.27 3.94 0.27
N ALA A 27 7.79 2.73 0.59
CA ALA A 27 7.11 2.45 1.84
C ALA A 27 8.06 2.61 3.05
N ASN A 28 9.25 2.03 2.99
CA ASN A 28 10.22 2.13 4.09
C ASN A 28 10.82 3.53 4.25
N GLU A 29 10.94 4.32 3.18
CA GLU A 29 11.29 5.73 3.29
C GLU A 29 10.23 6.51 4.08
N LEU A 30 8.95 6.21 3.83
CA LEU A 30 7.86 6.82 4.56
C LEU A 30 7.88 6.47 6.04
N VAL A 31 8.10 5.19 6.37
CA VAL A 31 8.27 4.72 7.76
C VAL A 31 9.44 5.44 8.45
N ARG A 32 10.59 5.53 7.80
CA ARG A 32 11.76 6.22 8.35
C ARG A 32 11.51 7.71 8.59
N ARG A 33 10.83 8.38 7.66
CA ARG A 33 10.50 9.81 7.76
C ARG A 33 9.54 10.10 8.91
N CYS A 34 8.51 9.26 9.08
CA CYS A 34 7.50 9.42 10.13
C CYS A 34 7.91 8.79 11.47
N GLY A 35 8.95 7.95 11.51
CA GLY A 35 9.44 7.29 12.72
C GLY A 35 8.43 6.30 13.33
N THR A 36 7.52 5.77 12.53
CA THR A 36 6.45 4.87 13.00
C THR A 36 5.95 3.98 11.88
N ARG A 37 5.38 2.82 12.23
CA ARG A 37 4.62 1.92 11.35
C ARG A 37 3.10 2.01 11.58
N ASP A 38 2.66 2.90 12.46
CA ASP A 38 1.25 3.23 12.63
C ASP A 38 0.74 4.01 11.41
N THR A 39 -0.08 3.36 10.59
CA THR A 39 -0.54 3.92 9.32
C THR A 39 -1.49 5.10 9.49
N LEU A 40 -2.29 5.13 10.55
CA LEU A 40 -3.15 6.28 10.86
C LEU A 40 -2.30 7.51 11.21
N ARG A 41 -1.24 7.31 11.98
CA ARG A 41 -0.30 8.37 12.29
C ARG A 41 0.49 8.81 11.05
N ILE A 42 0.98 7.86 10.24
CA ILE A 42 1.65 8.16 8.97
C ILE A 42 0.76 9.01 8.09
N ALA A 43 -0.52 8.62 7.87
CA ALA A 43 -1.45 9.39 7.05
C ALA A 43 -1.58 10.84 7.53
N SER A 44 -1.75 11.04 8.83
CA SER A 44 -1.83 12.37 9.44
C SER A 44 -0.55 13.18 9.22
N GLU A 45 0.63 12.60 9.46
CA GLU A 45 1.92 13.29 9.31
C GLU A 45 2.25 13.68 7.86
N ILE A 46 1.75 12.90 6.89
CA ILE A 46 1.92 13.25 5.47
C ILE A 46 0.80 14.16 4.93
N GLY A 47 -0.11 14.60 5.79
CA GLY A 47 -1.17 15.54 5.44
C GLY A 47 -2.34 14.91 4.68
N ILE A 48 -2.71 13.69 5.02
CA ILE A 48 -3.94 13.04 4.55
C ILE A 48 -4.99 13.19 5.66
N TYR A 49 -6.18 13.67 5.31
CA TYR A 49 -7.31 13.76 6.23
C TYR A 49 -8.00 12.41 6.37
N ILE A 50 -8.09 11.91 7.60
CA ILE A 50 -8.78 10.66 7.88
C ILE A 50 -10.20 10.97 8.39
N HIS A 51 -11.19 10.30 7.77
CA HIS A 51 -12.59 10.39 8.17
C HIS A 51 -13.09 9.00 8.58
N GLN A 52 -13.60 8.89 9.78
CA GLN A 52 -14.29 7.68 10.23
C GLN A 52 -15.78 7.79 9.93
N ILE A 53 -16.29 6.91 9.10
CA ILE A 53 -17.67 6.92 8.62
C ILE A 53 -18.42 5.72 9.15
N GLY A 54 -19.49 5.99 9.87
CA GLY A 54 -20.47 4.96 10.28
C GLY A 54 -21.45 4.69 9.13
N GLY A 55 -21.93 3.45 9.04
CA GLY A 55 -22.99 3.09 8.11
C GLY A 55 -22.52 2.48 6.77
N PHE A 56 -21.24 2.35 6.52
CA PHE A 56 -20.75 1.48 5.47
C PHE A 56 -21.08 0.03 5.80
N LYS A 57 -21.69 -0.70 4.86
CA LYS A 57 -22.06 -2.12 5.06
C LYS A 57 -20.90 -3.05 4.67
N GLU A 58 -20.31 -2.81 3.52
CA GLU A 58 -19.27 -3.67 2.94
C GLU A 58 -17.96 -2.92 2.68
N LEU A 59 -18.03 -1.62 2.44
CA LEU A 59 -16.86 -0.79 2.22
C LEU A 59 -16.03 -0.65 3.50
N LEU A 60 -14.75 -0.96 3.43
CA LEU A 60 -13.81 -0.84 4.55
C LEU A 60 -13.05 0.48 4.52
N GLY A 61 -12.61 0.91 3.36
CA GLY A 61 -11.89 2.15 3.17
C GLY A 61 -12.00 2.70 1.76
N MET A 62 -11.60 3.94 1.59
CA MET A 62 -11.58 4.60 0.30
C MET A 62 -10.62 5.80 0.31
N TYR A 63 -9.73 5.87 -0.67
CA TYR A 63 -8.92 7.04 -0.93
C TYR A 63 -9.62 8.00 -1.89
N SER A 64 -9.54 9.30 -1.61
CA SER A 64 -10.08 10.36 -2.46
C SER A 64 -9.13 11.55 -2.53
N TYR A 65 -8.98 12.09 -3.75
CA TYR A 65 -8.25 13.33 -4.00
C TYR A 65 -9.21 14.37 -4.57
N GLN A 66 -9.58 15.36 -3.74
CA GLN A 66 -10.55 16.39 -4.12
C GLN A 66 -10.06 17.77 -3.68
N HIS A 67 -10.26 18.79 -4.51
CA HIS A 67 -9.89 20.18 -4.22
C HIS A 67 -8.42 20.37 -3.80
N LYS A 68 -7.50 19.55 -4.33
CA LYS A 68 -6.07 19.46 -3.96
C LYS A 68 -5.82 18.92 -2.55
N GLU A 69 -6.81 18.36 -1.91
CA GLU A 69 -6.72 17.72 -0.61
C GLU A 69 -6.83 16.20 -0.76
N ARG A 70 -6.19 15.50 0.17
CA ARG A 70 -6.10 14.04 0.22
C ARG A 70 -6.91 13.53 1.39
N HIS A 71 -7.83 12.63 1.11
CA HIS A 71 -8.75 12.09 2.11
C HIS A 71 -8.71 10.57 2.10
N ILE A 72 -8.75 9.97 3.28
CA ILE A 72 -9.02 8.55 3.48
C ILE A 72 -10.29 8.44 4.31
N LEU A 73 -11.29 7.73 3.79
CA LEU A 73 -12.49 7.39 4.50
C LEU A 73 -12.33 5.96 5.02
N LEU A 74 -12.57 5.75 6.31
CA LEU A 74 -12.48 4.44 6.96
C LEU A 74 -13.81 4.08 7.60
N ASN A 75 -14.21 2.82 7.47
CA ASN A 75 -15.38 2.31 8.17
C ASN A 75 -15.12 2.29 9.68
N SER A 76 -15.95 3.01 10.45
CA SER A 76 -15.79 3.11 11.90
C SER A 76 -16.08 1.81 12.67
N ASN A 77 -16.63 0.79 12.01
CA ASN A 77 -16.95 -0.50 12.62
C ASN A 77 -15.78 -1.50 12.60
N MET A 78 -14.64 -1.11 12.02
CA MET A 78 -13.44 -1.97 11.99
C MET A 78 -12.74 -1.95 13.34
N ASP A 79 -12.12 -3.08 13.70
CA ASP A 79 -11.12 -3.12 14.78
C ASP A 79 -9.85 -2.35 14.39
N TYR A 80 -9.00 -2.08 15.37
CA TYR A 80 -7.80 -1.27 15.17
C TYR A 80 -6.82 -1.88 14.16
N ILE A 81 -6.63 -3.20 14.17
CA ILE A 81 -5.70 -3.89 13.26
C ILE A 81 -6.19 -3.79 11.82
N THR A 82 -7.47 -4.07 11.60
CA THR A 82 -8.11 -3.92 10.28
C THR A 82 -8.03 -2.48 9.80
N ALA A 83 -8.31 -1.50 10.66
CA ALA A 83 -8.20 -0.08 10.29
C ALA A 83 -6.77 0.32 9.89
N GLN A 84 -5.76 -0.21 10.56
CA GLN A 84 -4.35 -0.01 10.21
C GLN A 84 -4.01 -0.59 8.83
N MET A 85 -4.51 -1.79 8.52
CA MET A 85 -4.26 -2.45 7.22
C MET A 85 -4.94 -1.69 6.08
N VAL A 86 -6.22 -1.34 6.26
CA VAL A 86 -6.99 -0.58 5.27
C VAL A 86 -6.38 0.80 5.06
N CYS A 87 -6.04 1.51 6.14
CA CYS A 87 -5.37 2.81 6.03
C CYS A 87 -4.03 2.72 5.27
N GLY A 88 -3.23 1.69 5.55
CA GLY A 88 -1.97 1.43 4.83
C GLY A 88 -2.17 1.21 3.34
N HIS A 89 -3.22 0.49 2.96
CA HIS A 89 -3.62 0.27 1.58
C HIS A 89 -4.01 1.59 0.89
N GLU A 90 -4.83 2.42 1.53
CA GLU A 90 -5.24 3.72 0.99
C GLU A 90 -4.06 4.70 0.87
N ILE A 91 -3.06 4.63 1.78
CA ILE A 91 -1.79 5.34 1.62
C ILE A 91 -1.04 4.83 0.39
N GLY A 92 -1.11 3.53 0.09
CA GLY A 92 -0.57 2.94 -1.12
C GLY A 92 -1.15 3.57 -2.39
N HIS A 93 -2.47 3.75 -2.45
CA HIS A 93 -3.12 4.47 -3.55
C HIS A 93 -2.67 5.94 -3.62
N ASP A 94 -2.57 6.65 -2.50
CA ASP A 94 -2.01 8.01 -2.49
C ASP A 94 -0.57 8.05 -3.01
N ALA A 95 0.24 7.10 -2.60
CA ALA A 95 1.66 7.09 -2.94
C ALA A 95 1.95 6.67 -4.39
N LEU A 96 1.20 5.72 -4.94
CA LEU A 96 1.48 5.07 -6.21
C LEU A 96 0.53 5.50 -7.33
N HIS A 97 -0.75 5.80 -7.01
CA HIS A 97 -1.83 5.95 -7.98
C HIS A 97 -2.55 7.31 -7.91
N ARG A 98 -1.95 8.31 -7.26
CA ARG A 98 -2.58 9.64 -7.07
C ARG A 98 -3.01 10.30 -8.38
N ASP A 99 -2.27 10.10 -9.46
CA ASP A 99 -2.61 10.73 -10.73
C ASP A 99 -3.87 10.14 -11.34
N GLN A 100 -4.12 8.86 -11.13
CA GLN A 100 -5.36 8.20 -11.52
C GLN A 100 -6.56 8.74 -10.69
N ALA A 101 -6.37 8.95 -9.40
CA ALA A 101 -7.39 9.56 -8.53
C ALA A 101 -7.75 10.99 -8.94
N LYS A 102 -6.79 11.79 -9.44
CA LYS A 102 -7.01 13.16 -9.92
C LYS A 102 -7.89 13.22 -11.17
N ILE A 103 -7.87 12.19 -12.03
CA ILE A 103 -8.59 12.16 -13.32
C ILE A 103 -10.08 11.80 -13.13
N GLY A 104 -10.58 11.71 -11.89
CA GLY A 104 -11.99 11.43 -11.61
C GLY A 104 -12.33 9.93 -11.52
N MET A 105 -11.33 9.07 -11.52
CA MET A 105 -11.48 7.65 -11.17
C MET A 105 -11.44 7.41 -9.65
N GLY A 106 -11.60 8.48 -8.86
CA GLY A 106 -11.33 8.53 -7.46
C GLY A 106 -12.42 7.99 -6.55
N LEU A 107 -12.97 6.85 -6.82
CA LEU A 107 -13.78 6.08 -5.89
C LEU A 107 -13.59 4.61 -6.24
N GLN A 108 -12.50 4.02 -5.81
CA GLN A 108 -12.38 2.57 -5.86
C GLN A 108 -12.87 2.00 -4.54
N GLU A 109 -13.91 1.20 -4.62
CA GLU A 109 -14.37 0.39 -3.49
C GLU A 109 -13.30 -0.63 -3.16
N PHE A 110 -12.72 -0.51 -1.98
CA PHE A 110 -11.78 -1.51 -1.48
C PHE A 110 -12.55 -2.73 -0.98
N THR A 111 -12.41 -3.81 -1.70
CA THR A 111 -12.74 -5.16 -1.23
C THR A 111 -11.44 -5.83 -0.82
N LEU A 112 -11.29 -6.21 0.45
CA LEU A 112 -10.10 -6.89 0.97
C LEU A 112 -9.66 -8.00 0.00
N PHE A 113 -8.41 -7.88 -0.52
CA PHE A 113 -7.74 -8.90 -1.34
C PHE A 113 -8.22 -9.07 -2.79
N ASP A 114 -8.76 -8.06 -3.47
CA ASP A 114 -8.88 -8.15 -4.92
C ASP A 114 -7.49 -7.99 -5.58
N MET A 115 -6.81 -9.10 -5.77
CA MET A 115 -5.48 -9.17 -6.39
C MET A 115 -5.54 -9.18 -7.94
N ARG A 116 -6.72 -9.01 -8.53
CA ARG A 116 -6.90 -9.09 -10.00
C ARG A 116 -6.51 -7.82 -10.73
N ASN A 117 -6.42 -6.72 -10.01
CA ASN A 117 -5.99 -5.43 -10.55
C ASN A 117 -4.56 -5.15 -10.10
N GLU A 118 -3.66 -4.77 -11.02
CA GLU A 118 -2.26 -4.45 -10.73
C GLU A 118 -2.15 -3.33 -9.66
N MET A 119 -3.01 -2.32 -9.70
CA MET A 119 -3.02 -1.23 -8.75
C MET A 119 -3.37 -1.70 -7.32
N GLU A 120 -4.32 -2.63 -7.20
CA GLU A 120 -4.70 -3.21 -5.90
C GLU A 120 -3.55 -4.06 -5.33
N TYR A 121 -2.90 -4.85 -6.20
CA TYR A 121 -1.72 -5.60 -5.80
C TYR A 121 -0.60 -4.67 -5.29
N GLU A 122 -0.30 -3.61 -6.01
CA GLU A 122 0.72 -2.62 -5.64
C GLU A 122 0.38 -1.91 -4.32
N ALA A 123 -0.88 -1.52 -4.11
CA ALA A 123 -1.35 -0.91 -2.87
C ALA A 123 -1.27 -1.88 -1.68
N ASN A 124 -1.63 -3.15 -1.88
CA ASN A 124 -1.49 -4.20 -0.85
C ASN A 124 -0.02 -4.46 -0.50
N ALA A 125 0.87 -4.55 -1.49
CA ALA A 125 2.31 -4.69 -1.26
C ALA A 125 2.88 -3.49 -0.49
N PHE A 126 2.45 -2.28 -0.83
CA PHE A 126 2.84 -1.06 -0.13
C PHE A 126 2.39 -1.09 1.35
N ALA A 127 1.13 -1.45 1.61
CA ALA A 127 0.59 -1.59 2.96
C ALA A 127 1.37 -2.62 3.79
N ALA A 128 1.71 -3.75 3.19
CA ALA A 128 2.53 -4.78 3.85
C ALA A 128 3.89 -4.22 4.27
N HIS A 129 4.59 -3.50 3.39
CA HIS A 129 5.88 -2.89 3.71
C HIS A 129 5.80 -1.72 4.71
N LEU A 130 4.67 -1.02 4.80
CA LEU A 130 4.45 -0.06 5.87
C LEU A 130 4.33 -0.73 7.25
N ARG A 131 3.60 -1.85 7.31
CA ARG A 131 3.24 -2.53 8.56
C ARG A 131 4.32 -3.48 9.06
N ILE A 132 4.98 -4.19 8.15
CA ILE A 132 5.90 -5.27 8.46
C ILE A 132 7.35 -4.80 8.31
N ASP A 133 8.14 -4.97 9.36
CA ASP A 133 9.58 -4.82 9.27
C ASP A 133 10.18 -6.10 8.65
N SER A 134 10.78 -5.96 7.47
CA SER A 134 11.32 -7.11 6.75
C SER A 134 12.54 -7.73 7.43
N GLU A 135 13.34 -6.95 8.15
CA GLU A 135 14.51 -7.45 8.88
C GLU A 135 14.05 -8.24 10.09
N GLU A 136 13.13 -7.68 10.89
CA GLU A 136 12.52 -8.37 12.03
C GLU A 136 11.79 -9.66 11.60
N LEU A 137 11.03 -9.60 10.48
CA LEU A 137 10.36 -10.77 9.93
C LEU A 137 11.34 -11.89 9.59
N LEU A 138 12.44 -11.57 8.92
CA LEU A 138 13.45 -12.56 8.54
C LEU A 138 14.18 -13.14 9.76
N GLU A 139 14.47 -12.32 10.77
CA GLU A 139 15.08 -12.76 12.03
C GLU A 139 14.14 -13.75 12.75
N LEU A 140 12.88 -13.39 12.94
CA LEU A 140 11.87 -14.25 13.59
C LEU A 140 11.66 -15.55 12.82
N ALA A 141 11.56 -15.48 11.49
CA ALA A 141 11.46 -16.68 10.65
C ALA A 141 12.69 -17.58 10.77
N GLY A 142 13.87 -17.00 10.88
CA GLY A 142 15.13 -17.71 11.12
C GLY A 142 15.17 -18.44 12.48
N HIS A 143 14.42 -17.98 13.47
CA HIS A 143 14.25 -18.63 14.76
C HIS A 143 13.17 -19.73 14.75
N GLY A 144 12.54 -19.98 13.61
CA GLY A 144 11.59 -21.08 13.43
C GLY A 144 10.14 -20.75 13.81
N TYR A 145 9.79 -19.48 13.97
CA TYR A 145 8.39 -19.07 14.17
C TYR A 145 7.57 -19.37 12.91
N ASP A 146 6.38 -19.94 13.09
CA ASP A 146 5.45 -20.18 12.00
C ASP A 146 4.67 -18.91 11.58
N VAL A 147 3.91 -18.99 10.49
CA VAL A 147 3.19 -17.84 9.93
C VAL A 147 2.18 -17.25 10.93
N VAL A 148 1.52 -18.10 11.74
CA VAL A 148 0.53 -17.65 12.72
C VAL A 148 1.21 -16.90 13.86
N GLN A 149 2.34 -17.40 14.34
CA GLN A 149 3.15 -16.75 15.36
C GLN A 149 3.72 -15.42 14.86
N LEU A 150 4.27 -15.40 13.63
CA LEU A 150 4.78 -14.19 12.99
C LEU A 150 3.70 -13.13 12.85
N SER A 151 2.51 -13.48 12.35
CA SER A 151 1.42 -12.52 12.20
C SER A 151 0.93 -11.96 13.53
N SER A 152 0.93 -12.78 14.58
CA SER A 152 0.57 -12.33 15.93
C SER A 152 1.61 -11.37 16.53
N ILE A 153 2.90 -11.69 16.40
CA ILE A 153 3.99 -10.84 16.91
C ILE A 153 4.00 -9.50 16.18
N MET A 154 3.83 -9.51 14.88
CA MET A 154 3.87 -8.30 14.03
C MET A 154 2.54 -7.51 14.03
N GLY A 155 1.51 -7.98 14.75
CA GLY A 155 0.22 -7.30 14.87
C GLY A 155 -0.50 -7.15 13.53
N THR A 156 -0.50 -8.23 12.73
CA THR A 156 -1.16 -8.29 11.41
C THR A 156 -2.31 -9.30 11.37
N ASN A 157 -2.70 -9.83 12.52
CA ASN A 157 -3.86 -10.72 12.69
C ASN A 157 -5.11 -9.93 13.02
#